data_9557d741c7db4bbc662cd06e67043e1c
#
_entry.id   9557d741c7db4bbc662cd06e67043e1c
#
_cell.length_a   1.000
_cell.length_b   1.000
_cell.length_c   1.000
_cell.angle_alpha   90.00
_cell.angle_beta   90.00
_cell.angle_gamma   90.00
#
_symmetry.space_group_name_H-M   'P 1'
#
loop_
_entity.id
_entity.type
_entity.pdbx_description
1 polymer ?
#
loop_
_entity_poly.entity_id
_entity_poly.type
_entity_poly.pdbx_seq_one_letter_code
_entity_poly.pdbx_strand_id
1 'polypeptide(L)'
;RVIDGMVIIGNGGAEFGVRGYVAAYDAATGKQLWKFYTVPDRPGANDAEYLKAAETSWKGEYWNIGGGGTVWDAMAYDPELGLLYFGVGNGSPWNQAYRSPGGGDNLYLSSIVAIKVKTGEYAWHYQTTPGETWDYTATQHIMLADLEIDGKARKVLMQAPKNGFFYVIDRATGEFISANNFVPVNWATGVDPATGRPIENPEARVDKTGKPFIVTPGPLGAHNWHPMAYDAKQKLVFIPAQITAFPYIPAAGWKPSKLGFNVGMDTANNAMPADNAVREAAKKATKGVLIAWDPVAQKERWRVTLGGPWNGGVLATAGGLVFQGNAMGNFVAYDSAQGKELWSFPAQTGVVAAPMTYSIDGEQYVAVMAGWGGAWAITAGVLSDMSGPVRNISRLLVFKLGGKAKLPAMPAADELPLDPPALTATADVVAGGAIQYGRYCTVCHGDAAIQASGRGGIIPDLRYSGTLASAENWQMIVHDGALKDNGMVSFASVLTMPEIDSIRHYVISRAKEDVKLAGGLKPKKVAMK
;
A
#
# COMPACT_ATOMS: atom_id res chain seq x y z
N ARG A 1 -4.30 -4.04 -18.22
CA ARG A 1 -4.13 -5.26 -19.03
C ARG A 1 -4.57 -5.02 -20.46
N VAL A 2 -3.97 -5.78 -21.40
CA VAL A 2 -4.45 -5.86 -22.79
C VAL A 2 -4.91 -7.29 -23.02
N ILE A 3 -6.18 -7.45 -23.43
CA ILE A 3 -6.84 -8.75 -23.62
C ILE A 3 -7.72 -8.65 -24.86
N ASP A 4 -7.53 -9.50 -25.85
CA ASP A 4 -8.36 -9.60 -27.07
C ASP A 4 -8.64 -8.23 -27.75
N GLY A 5 -7.60 -7.38 -27.85
CA GLY A 5 -7.73 -6.04 -28.46
C GLY A 5 -8.39 -4.97 -27.54
N MET A 6 -8.63 -5.29 -26.28
CA MET A 6 -9.16 -4.36 -25.29
C MET A 6 -8.07 -3.91 -24.31
N VAL A 7 -7.98 -2.63 -24.00
CA VAL A 7 -7.22 -2.07 -22.89
C VAL A 7 -8.14 -2.00 -21.67
N ILE A 8 -7.80 -2.75 -20.61
CA ILE A 8 -8.60 -2.78 -19.39
C ILE A 8 -7.84 -2.08 -18.28
N ILE A 9 -8.49 -1.13 -17.62
CA ILE A 9 -7.89 -0.29 -16.57
C ILE A 9 -8.91 0.01 -15.47
N GLY A 10 -8.43 0.07 -14.22
CA GLY A 10 -9.19 0.58 -13.08
C GLY A 10 -8.77 2.00 -12.70
N ASN A 11 -9.18 2.45 -11.52
CA ASN A 11 -8.80 3.75 -10.97
C ASN A 11 -8.19 3.64 -9.56
N GLY A 12 -7.48 4.69 -9.16
CA GLY A 12 -6.99 4.90 -7.79
C GLY A 12 -7.65 6.09 -7.12
N GLY A 13 -7.16 6.48 -5.94
CA GLY A 13 -7.55 7.71 -5.24
C GLY A 13 -8.73 7.56 -4.28
N ALA A 14 -8.95 6.39 -3.69
CA ALA A 14 -10.06 6.13 -2.78
C ALA A 14 -10.23 7.24 -1.72
N GLU A 15 -9.17 7.64 -1.03
CA GLU A 15 -9.17 8.63 0.06
C GLU A 15 -9.46 10.06 -0.40
N PHE A 16 -9.50 10.30 -1.70
CA PHE A 16 -9.77 11.61 -2.31
C PHE A 16 -11.19 11.73 -2.89
N GLY A 17 -12.10 10.90 -2.42
CA GLY A 17 -13.53 11.02 -2.74
C GLY A 17 -13.90 10.51 -4.12
N VAL A 18 -13.31 9.39 -4.56
CA VAL A 18 -13.63 8.77 -5.83
C VAL A 18 -14.48 7.50 -5.67
N ARG A 19 -15.26 7.20 -6.68
CA ARG A 19 -16.00 5.94 -6.83
C ARG A 19 -15.19 4.96 -7.66
N GLY A 20 -14.99 3.75 -7.14
CA GLY A 20 -14.21 2.70 -7.80
C GLY A 20 -14.88 2.14 -9.05
N TYR A 21 -14.05 1.82 -10.05
CA TYR A 21 -14.49 1.15 -11.28
C TYR A 21 -13.33 0.42 -11.99
N VAL A 22 -13.70 -0.46 -12.92
CA VAL A 22 -12.85 -0.97 -13.98
C VAL A 22 -13.56 -0.77 -15.32
N ALA A 23 -12.81 -0.44 -16.38
CA ALA A 23 -13.36 -0.19 -17.69
C ALA A 23 -12.49 -0.80 -18.79
N ALA A 24 -13.12 -1.20 -19.90
CA ALA A 24 -12.43 -1.63 -21.10
C ALA A 24 -12.60 -0.63 -22.23
N TYR A 25 -11.51 -0.46 -22.97
CA TYR A 25 -11.45 0.40 -24.14
C TYR A 25 -10.94 -0.40 -25.33
N ASP A 26 -11.51 -0.18 -26.50
CA ASP A 26 -10.97 -0.71 -27.75
C ASP A 26 -9.57 -0.16 -28.00
N ALA A 27 -8.60 -1.04 -28.17
CA ALA A 27 -7.17 -0.65 -28.25
C ALA A 27 -6.84 0.15 -29.53
N ALA A 28 -7.62 0.02 -30.61
CA ALA A 28 -7.38 0.72 -31.86
C ALA A 28 -8.04 2.11 -31.89
N THR A 29 -9.22 2.24 -31.29
CA THR A 29 -10.05 3.46 -31.40
C THR A 29 -10.11 4.28 -30.12
N GLY A 30 -9.74 3.69 -28.96
CA GLY A 30 -9.91 4.30 -27.64
C GLY A 30 -11.37 4.39 -27.17
N LYS A 31 -12.33 3.81 -27.91
CA LYS A 31 -13.74 3.82 -27.52
C LYS A 31 -13.97 2.94 -26.30
N GLN A 32 -14.67 3.47 -25.28
CA GLN A 32 -15.09 2.67 -24.14
C GLN A 32 -16.10 1.59 -24.59
N LEU A 33 -15.79 0.33 -24.26
CA LEU A 33 -16.61 -0.82 -24.58
C LEU A 33 -17.60 -1.13 -23.45
N TRP A 34 -17.08 -1.15 -22.22
CA TRP A 34 -17.88 -1.35 -21.01
C TRP A 34 -17.21 -0.70 -19.80
N LYS A 35 -17.99 -0.50 -18.72
CA LYS A 35 -17.53 0.01 -17.43
C LYS A 35 -18.29 -0.70 -16.32
N PHE A 36 -17.55 -1.23 -15.36
CA PHE A 36 -18.05 -1.91 -14.17
C PHE A 36 -17.73 -1.08 -12.94
N TYR A 37 -18.74 -0.63 -12.19
CA TYR A 37 -18.56 0.07 -10.92
C TYR A 37 -18.46 -0.91 -9.77
N THR A 38 -17.56 -0.68 -8.81
CA THR A 38 -17.33 -1.53 -7.63
C THR A 38 -18.06 -1.05 -6.38
N VAL A 39 -18.62 0.15 -6.43
CA VAL A 39 -19.43 0.76 -5.38
C VAL A 39 -20.75 1.22 -5.98
N PRO A 40 -21.91 0.93 -5.36
CA PRO A 40 -23.18 1.42 -5.88
C PRO A 40 -23.27 2.95 -5.80
N ASP A 41 -24.11 3.55 -6.60
CA ASP A 41 -24.49 4.95 -6.53
C ASP A 41 -25.55 5.16 -5.41
N ARG A 42 -26.10 6.35 -5.29
CA ARG A 42 -27.21 6.63 -4.39
C ARG A 42 -28.36 5.63 -4.65
N PRO A 43 -29.10 5.25 -3.60
CA PRO A 43 -30.21 4.31 -3.73
C PRO A 43 -31.19 4.71 -4.84
N GLY A 44 -31.57 3.73 -5.66
CA GLY A 44 -32.47 3.92 -6.79
C GLY A 44 -31.84 4.52 -8.05
N ALA A 45 -30.55 4.86 -8.06
CA ALA A 45 -29.82 5.36 -9.23
C ALA A 45 -28.97 4.28 -9.94
N ASN A 46 -29.01 3.03 -9.46
CA ASN A 46 -28.27 1.93 -10.05
C ASN A 46 -29.14 1.11 -11.01
N ASP A 47 -28.69 0.96 -12.26
CA ASP A 47 -29.41 0.18 -13.27
C ASP A 47 -29.04 -1.31 -13.24
N ALA A 48 -27.76 -1.63 -12.97
CA ALA A 48 -27.26 -2.99 -13.00
C ALA A 48 -27.69 -3.79 -11.74
N GLU A 49 -28.18 -5.01 -11.93
CA GLU A 49 -28.71 -5.86 -10.85
C GLU A 49 -27.67 -6.12 -9.74
N TYR A 50 -26.39 -6.32 -10.10
CA TYR A 50 -25.34 -6.52 -9.11
C TYR A 50 -25.11 -5.28 -8.21
N LEU A 51 -25.34 -4.06 -8.73
CA LEU A 51 -25.27 -2.82 -7.95
C LEU A 51 -26.50 -2.63 -7.07
N LYS A 52 -27.71 -2.97 -7.57
CA LYS A 52 -28.94 -2.97 -6.76
C LYS A 52 -28.83 -3.93 -5.59
N ALA A 53 -28.26 -5.12 -5.81
CA ALA A 53 -27.99 -6.07 -4.74
C ALA A 53 -26.99 -5.52 -3.71
N ALA A 54 -25.94 -4.84 -4.18
CA ALA A 54 -24.94 -4.22 -3.31
C ALA A 54 -25.49 -3.08 -2.46
N GLU A 55 -26.47 -2.29 -2.95
CA GLU A 55 -27.10 -1.18 -2.19
C GLU A 55 -27.54 -1.60 -0.80
N THR A 56 -28.08 -2.79 -0.65
CA THR A 56 -28.59 -3.30 0.63
C THR A 56 -27.52 -3.41 1.72
N SER A 57 -26.25 -3.54 1.29
CA SER A 57 -25.08 -3.66 2.15
C SER A 57 -24.46 -2.32 2.58
N TRP A 58 -25.03 -1.22 2.12
CA TRP A 58 -24.58 0.15 2.42
C TRP A 58 -25.62 0.92 3.22
N LYS A 59 -25.15 1.87 4.07
CA LYS A 59 -26.01 2.77 4.85
C LYS A 59 -25.48 4.22 4.72
N GLY A 60 -26.36 5.18 4.98
CA GLY A 60 -26.00 6.61 4.92
C GLY A 60 -25.75 7.12 3.51
N GLU A 61 -24.98 8.18 3.37
CA GLU A 61 -24.79 8.94 2.13
C GLU A 61 -23.36 8.80 1.58
N TYR A 62 -22.83 7.58 1.54
CA TYR A 62 -21.47 7.24 1.07
C TYR A 62 -21.15 7.79 -0.33
N TRP A 63 -22.15 7.92 -1.20
CA TRP A 63 -21.98 8.44 -2.57
C TRP A 63 -21.47 9.89 -2.62
N ASN A 64 -21.73 10.70 -1.58
CA ASN A 64 -21.26 12.09 -1.49
C ASN A 64 -19.72 12.19 -1.43
N ILE A 65 -19.05 11.10 -1.03
CA ILE A 65 -17.59 10.96 -0.92
C ILE A 65 -17.05 9.79 -1.75
N GLY A 66 -17.84 9.31 -2.71
CA GLY A 66 -17.46 8.28 -3.67
C GLY A 66 -17.42 6.84 -3.14
N GLY A 67 -17.30 6.63 -1.83
CA GLY A 67 -17.29 5.32 -1.18
C GLY A 67 -16.01 4.50 -1.32
N GLY A 68 -15.06 4.87 -2.17
CA GLY A 68 -13.80 4.15 -2.41
C GLY A 68 -13.94 2.99 -3.39
N GLY A 69 -13.39 1.83 -3.03
CA GLY A 69 -13.51 0.59 -3.84
C GLY A 69 -12.73 0.61 -5.15
N THR A 70 -11.62 1.36 -5.20
CA THR A 70 -10.84 1.53 -6.43
C THR A 70 -10.12 0.25 -6.85
N VAL A 71 -9.98 0.03 -8.16
CA VAL A 71 -9.27 -1.11 -8.77
C VAL A 71 -7.92 -0.61 -9.27
N TRP A 72 -6.93 -0.57 -8.37
CA TRP A 72 -5.67 0.15 -8.59
C TRP A 72 -4.44 -0.74 -8.84
N ASP A 73 -4.59 -2.07 -8.74
CA ASP A 73 -3.48 -3.00 -8.91
C ASP A 73 -3.86 -4.18 -9.81
N ALA A 74 -3.44 -5.38 -9.47
CA ALA A 74 -3.40 -6.54 -10.32
C ALA A 74 -4.77 -7.03 -10.82
N MET A 75 -4.74 -7.50 -12.06
CA MET A 75 -5.83 -8.21 -12.70
C MET A 75 -5.31 -9.51 -13.31
N ALA A 76 -6.07 -10.59 -13.23
CA ALA A 76 -5.78 -11.86 -13.87
C ALA A 76 -6.89 -12.24 -14.86
N TYR A 77 -6.52 -12.89 -15.96
CA TYR A 77 -7.45 -13.34 -16.98
C TYR A 77 -7.34 -14.84 -17.18
N ASP A 78 -8.46 -15.53 -17.16
CA ASP A 78 -8.58 -16.93 -17.53
C ASP A 78 -9.21 -17.04 -18.92
N PRO A 79 -8.43 -17.39 -19.97
CA PRO A 79 -8.94 -17.50 -21.33
C PRO A 79 -9.88 -18.69 -21.51
N GLU A 80 -9.78 -19.74 -20.70
CA GLU A 80 -10.63 -20.92 -20.76
C GLU A 80 -12.05 -20.62 -20.25
N LEU A 81 -12.15 -19.86 -19.16
CA LEU A 81 -13.43 -19.44 -18.58
C LEU A 81 -13.94 -18.11 -19.16
N GLY A 82 -13.10 -17.36 -19.87
CA GLY A 82 -13.44 -16.02 -20.37
C GLY A 82 -13.65 -15.00 -19.24
N LEU A 83 -13.09 -15.26 -18.05
CA LEU A 83 -13.26 -14.45 -16.86
C LEU A 83 -12.04 -13.56 -16.59
N LEU A 84 -12.30 -12.30 -16.28
CA LEU A 84 -11.34 -11.36 -15.73
C LEU A 84 -11.58 -11.27 -14.22
N TYR A 85 -10.51 -11.44 -13.45
CA TYR A 85 -10.50 -11.28 -12.00
C TYR A 85 -9.74 -10.02 -11.63
N PHE A 86 -10.29 -9.25 -10.69
CA PHE A 86 -9.62 -8.08 -10.13
C PHE A 86 -9.96 -7.91 -8.66
N GLY A 87 -9.03 -7.29 -7.94
CA GLY A 87 -9.22 -6.95 -6.55
C GLY A 87 -9.82 -5.55 -6.41
N VAL A 88 -10.70 -5.39 -5.44
CA VAL A 88 -11.34 -4.12 -5.07
C VAL A 88 -10.68 -3.56 -3.82
N GLY A 89 -10.46 -2.25 -3.82
CA GLY A 89 -9.81 -1.52 -2.75
C GLY A 89 -10.68 -1.29 -1.52
N ASN A 90 -10.10 -0.54 -0.60
CA ASN A 90 -10.70 -0.12 0.66
C ASN A 90 -11.84 0.88 0.48
N GLY A 91 -12.59 1.08 1.56
CA GLY A 91 -13.61 2.13 1.65
C GLY A 91 -13.03 3.52 1.92
N SER A 92 -13.74 4.55 1.46
CA SER A 92 -13.43 5.95 1.76
C SER A 92 -14.63 6.64 2.43
N PRO A 93 -14.42 7.21 3.65
CA PRO A 93 -13.23 7.08 4.50
C PRO A 93 -13.02 5.65 5.01
N TRP A 94 -11.83 5.34 5.57
CA TRP A 94 -11.55 4.02 6.17
C TRP A 94 -12.55 3.70 7.27
N ASN A 95 -12.76 4.63 8.19
CA ASN A 95 -13.69 4.44 9.29
C ASN A 95 -15.12 4.23 8.80
N GLN A 96 -15.63 3.00 8.98
CA GLN A 96 -16.96 2.61 8.52
C GLN A 96 -18.08 3.43 9.16
N ALA A 97 -17.93 3.88 10.41
CA ALA A 97 -18.95 4.67 11.08
C ALA A 97 -19.26 6.01 10.36
N TYR A 98 -18.28 6.56 9.63
CA TYR A 98 -18.48 7.75 8.81
C TYR A 98 -18.93 7.42 7.39
N ARG A 99 -18.41 6.34 6.81
CA ARG A 99 -18.72 5.91 5.44
C ARG A 99 -20.11 5.30 5.31
N SER A 100 -20.45 4.43 6.25
CA SER A 100 -21.69 3.65 6.24
C SER A 100 -22.24 3.55 7.68
N PRO A 101 -22.78 4.65 8.24
CA PRO A 101 -23.35 4.66 9.57
C PRO A 101 -24.48 3.62 9.67
N GLY A 102 -24.36 2.73 10.66
CA GLY A 102 -25.21 1.54 10.77
C GLY A 102 -24.60 0.27 10.18
N GLY A 103 -23.39 0.34 9.60
CA GLY A 103 -22.62 -0.84 9.17
C GLY A 103 -22.99 -1.38 7.80
N GLY A 104 -23.05 -2.71 7.69
CA GLY A 104 -23.23 -3.47 6.46
C GLY A 104 -21.90 -3.92 5.86
N ASP A 105 -21.94 -4.85 4.93
CA ASP A 105 -20.74 -5.42 4.31
C ASP A 105 -20.05 -4.47 3.34
N ASN A 106 -20.76 -3.46 2.86
CA ASN A 106 -20.27 -2.46 1.89
C ASN A 106 -19.73 -3.09 0.60
N LEU A 107 -20.53 -3.94 -0.04
CA LEU A 107 -20.16 -4.58 -1.31
C LEU A 107 -19.90 -3.53 -2.43
N TYR A 108 -18.77 -3.62 -3.13
CA TYR A 108 -17.79 -4.73 -3.19
C TYR A 108 -16.43 -4.32 -2.62
N LEU A 109 -16.37 -3.53 -1.55
CA LEU A 109 -15.08 -3.20 -0.93
C LEU A 109 -14.33 -4.48 -0.54
N SER A 110 -12.99 -4.43 -0.62
CA SER A 110 -12.09 -5.51 -0.19
C SER A 110 -12.50 -6.89 -0.72
N SER A 111 -12.91 -6.94 -1.97
CA SER A 111 -13.41 -8.15 -2.64
C SER A 111 -12.54 -8.53 -3.82
N ILE A 112 -12.51 -9.82 -4.12
CA ILE A 112 -12.11 -10.35 -5.42
C ILE A 112 -13.39 -10.43 -6.25
N VAL A 113 -13.40 -9.84 -7.44
CA VAL A 113 -14.54 -9.82 -8.35
C VAL A 113 -14.16 -10.47 -9.67
N ALA A 114 -15.05 -11.31 -10.19
CA ALA A 114 -14.96 -11.89 -11.52
C ALA A 114 -16.03 -11.33 -12.43
N ILE A 115 -15.63 -10.99 -13.65
CA ILE A 115 -16.54 -10.52 -14.70
C ILE A 115 -16.25 -11.23 -16.03
N LYS A 116 -17.25 -11.32 -16.90
CA LYS A 116 -17.04 -11.76 -18.29
C LYS A 116 -16.23 -10.68 -19.03
N VAL A 117 -15.04 -11.00 -19.49
CA VAL A 117 -14.11 -9.99 -20.03
C VAL A 117 -14.65 -9.26 -21.26
N LYS A 118 -15.43 -9.92 -22.12
CA LYS A 118 -15.96 -9.33 -23.35
C LYS A 118 -17.07 -8.31 -23.13
N THR A 119 -17.89 -8.50 -22.09
CA THR A 119 -19.12 -7.71 -21.86
C THR A 119 -19.08 -6.86 -20.62
N GLY A 120 -18.14 -7.12 -19.67
CA GLY A 120 -18.12 -6.49 -18.36
C GLY A 120 -19.22 -7.00 -17.41
N GLU A 121 -19.96 -8.06 -17.80
CA GLU A 121 -21.00 -8.65 -16.96
C GLU A 121 -20.43 -9.30 -15.70
N TYR A 122 -21.06 -9.03 -14.56
CA TYR A 122 -20.75 -9.65 -13.27
C TYR A 122 -20.92 -11.17 -13.36
N ALA A 123 -19.94 -11.92 -12.80
CA ALA A 123 -20.01 -13.37 -12.66
C ALA A 123 -20.14 -13.79 -11.19
N TRP A 124 -19.19 -13.38 -10.35
CA TRP A 124 -19.18 -13.67 -8.93
C TRP A 124 -18.25 -12.72 -8.17
N HIS A 125 -18.34 -12.73 -6.84
CA HIS A 125 -17.38 -12.08 -5.95
C HIS A 125 -17.11 -12.92 -4.71
N TYR A 126 -15.95 -12.70 -4.11
CA TYR A 126 -15.62 -13.16 -2.77
C TYR A 126 -15.07 -11.97 -1.97
N GLN A 127 -15.70 -11.65 -0.84
CA GLN A 127 -15.31 -10.52 0.01
C GLN A 127 -14.36 -10.96 1.10
N THR A 128 -13.10 -10.53 1.05
CA THR A 128 -12.05 -10.93 2.01
C THR A 128 -12.18 -10.22 3.35
N THR A 129 -12.78 -9.02 3.38
CA THR A 129 -12.95 -8.20 4.58
C THR A 129 -14.29 -7.46 4.52
N PRO A 130 -15.41 -8.11 4.92
CA PRO A 130 -16.72 -7.48 4.99
C PRO A 130 -16.75 -6.29 5.95
N GLY A 131 -17.38 -5.17 5.53
CA GLY A 131 -17.45 -3.97 6.37
C GLY A 131 -16.10 -3.40 6.75
N GLU A 132 -15.14 -3.48 5.84
CA GLU A 132 -13.75 -3.04 5.99
C GLU A 132 -13.64 -1.65 6.65
N THR A 133 -12.65 -1.46 7.56
CA THR A 133 -12.40 -0.20 8.29
C THR A 133 -10.91 0.08 8.54
N TRP A 134 -10.00 -0.77 8.04
CA TRP A 134 -8.57 -0.77 8.32
C TRP A 134 -7.69 -0.45 7.11
N ASP A 135 -8.25 0.06 6.01
CA ASP A 135 -7.56 0.18 4.72
C ASP A 135 -7.11 -1.18 4.16
N TYR A 136 -7.84 -2.24 4.48
CA TYR A 136 -7.57 -3.54 3.86
C TYR A 136 -8.17 -3.60 2.48
N THR A 137 -7.32 -3.94 1.51
CA THR A 137 -7.69 -4.07 0.10
C THR A 137 -7.54 -5.52 -0.35
N ALA A 138 -8.29 -5.94 -1.34
CA ALA A 138 -8.08 -7.20 -2.06
C ALA A 138 -7.46 -6.98 -3.45
N THR A 139 -6.77 -5.85 -3.66
CA THR A 139 -6.17 -5.47 -4.94
C THR A 139 -4.83 -6.16 -5.22
N GLN A 140 -4.26 -6.86 -4.24
CA GLN A 140 -2.96 -7.52 -4.34
C GLN A 140 -2.93 -8.58 -5.44
N HIS A 141 -1.72 -8.95 -5.87
CA HIS A 141 -1.49 -9.87 -6.99
C HIS A 141 -2.35 -11.13 -6.92
N ILE A 142 -3.08 -11.40 -7.99
CA ILE A 142 -3.94 -12.58 -8.15
C ILE A 142 -3.20 -13.62 -9.00
N MET A 143 -3.13 -14.86 -8.53
CA MET A 143 -2.53 -15.97 -9.24
C MET A 143 -3.55 -17.06 -9.53
N LEU A 144 -3.51 -17.60 -10.76
CA LEU A 144 -4.35 -18.70 -11.20
C LEU A 144 -3.50 -19.97 -11.29
N ALA A 145 -4.01 -21.08 -10.77
CA ALA A 145 -3.37 -22.38 -10.85
C ALA A 145 -4.42 -23.49 -10.91
N ASP A 146 -3.96 -24.67 -11.32
CA ASP A 146 -4.70 -25.92 -11.16
C ASP A 146 -4.00 -26.71 -10.05
N LEU A 147 -4.72 -27.00 -8.99
CA LEU A 147 -4.22 -27.69 -7.80
C LEU A 147 -5.01 -28.96 -7.55
N GLU A 148 -4.34 -29.97 -7.01
CA GLU A 148 -5.01 -31.13 -6.42
C GLU A 148 -5.27 -30.85 -4.94
N ILE A 149 -6.54 -30.80 -4.55
CA ILE A 149 -6.99 -30.55 -3.18
C ILE A 149 -7.97 -31.67 -2.81
N ASP A 150 -7.67 -32.39 -1.73
CA ASP A 150 -8.45 -33.57 -1.26
C ASP A 150 -8.69 -34.61 -2.37
N GLY A 151 -7.65 -34.87 -3.18
CA GLY A 151 -7.68 -35.82 -4.29
C GLY A 151 -8.51 -35.38 -5.51
N LYS A 152 -8.92 -34.12 -5.57
CA LYS A 152 -9.69 -33.53 -6.68
C LYS A 152 -8.90 -32.42 -7.37
N ALA A 153 -8.90 -32.43 -8.70
CA ALA A 153 -8.38 -31.31 -9.48
C ALA A 153 -9.31 -30.09 -9.32
N ARG A 154 -8.75 -28.96 -8.86
CA ARG A 154 -9.49 -27.70 -8.66
C ARG A 154 -8.80 -26.59 -9.45
N LYS A 155 -9.59 -25.82 -10.19
CA LYS A 155 -9.14 -24.58 -10.82
C LYS A 155 -9.22 -23.48 -9.76
N VAL A 156 -8.07 -22.98 -9.30
CA VAL A 156 -8.04 -22.05 -8.17
C VAL A 156 -7.53 -20.67 -8.55
N LEU A 157 -8.01 -19.70 -7.80
CA LEU A 157 -7.48 -18.37 -7.66
C LEU A 157 -6.84 -18.27 -6.28
N MET A 158 -5.61 -17.75 -6.23
CA MET A 158 -4.85 -17.56 -4.99
C MET A 158 -4.52 -16.09 -4.79
N GLN A 159 -4.68 -15.59 -3.56
CA GLN A 159 -4.36 -14.22 -3.20
C GLN A 159 -3.93 -14.10 -1.73
N ALA A 160 -2.93 -13.24 -1.46
CA ALA A 160 -2.53 -12.79 -0.14
C ALA A 160 -2.80 -11.28 -0.01
N PRO A 161 -4.00 -10.84 0.38
CA PRO A 161 -4.33 -9.43 0.51
C PRO A 161 -3.72 -8.77 1.75
N LYS A 162 -3.95 -7.46 1.93
CA LYS A 162 -3.46 -6.67 3.07
C LYS A 162 -3.83 -7.25 4.44
N ASN A 163 -4.96 -7.93 4.54
CA ASN A 163 -5.55 -8.41 5.80
C ASN A 163 -4.79 -9.54 6.50
N GLY A 164 -3.78 -10.13 5.83
CA GLY A 164 -2.86 -11.10 6.41
C GLY A 164 -3.24 -12.57 6.25
N PHE A 165 -4.34 -12.88 5.55
CA PHE A 165 -4.75 -14.24 5.22
C PHE A 165 -4.41 -14.59 3.76
N PHE A 166 -3.98 -15.83 3.51
CA PHE A 166 -3.78 -16.37 2.18
C PHE A 166 -5.03 -17.15 1.76
N TYR A 167 -5.71 -16.68 0.73
CA TYR A 167 -6.97 -17.28 0.24
C TYR A 167 -6.74 -18.19 -0.95
N VAL A 168 -7.46 -19.32 -0.96
CA VAL A 168 -7.64 -20.21 -2.11
C VAL A 168 -9.13 -20.31 -2.40
N ILE A 169 -9.53 -19.95 -3.62
CA ILE A 169 -10.91 -19.80 -4.08
C ILE A 169 -11.07 -20.55 -5.39
N ASP A 170 -12.19 -21.23 -5.60
CA ASP A 170 -12.53 -21.80 -6.90
C ASP A 170 -12.73 -20.66 -7.92
N ARG A 171 -11.90 -20.63 -8.97
CA ARG A 171 -11.88 -19.50 -9.90
C ARG A 171 -13.06 -19.47 -10.88
N ALA A 172 -13.80 -20.59 -11.03
CA ALA A 172 -14.99 -20.63 -11.86
C ALA A 172 -16.23 -20.11 -11.14
N THR A 173 -16.34 -20.34 -9.83
CA THR A 173 -17.57 -20.10 -9.07
C THR A 173 -17.45 -19.03 -7.97
N GLY A 174 -16.23 -18.72 -7.52
CA GLY A 174 -15.98 -17.87 -6.35
C GLY A 174 -16.15 -18.59 -5.01
N GLU A 175 -16.33 -19.92 -5.03
CA GLU A 175 -16.45 -20.72 -3.80
C GLU A 175 -15.18 -20.65 -2.96
N PHE A 176 -15.34 -20.38 -1.67
CA PHE A 176 -14.25 -20.43 -0.70
C PHE A 176 -13.76 -21.86 -0.52
N ILE A 177 -12.45 -22.08 -0.65
CA ILE A 177 -11.83 -23.39 -0.42
C ILE A 177 -11.08 -23.38 0.90
N SER A 178 -10.16 -22.44 1.10
CA SER A 178 -9.38 -22.35 2.33
C SER A 178 -8.75 -20.97 2.52
N ALA A 179 -8.47 -20.62 3.77
CA ALA A 179 -7.62 -19.50 4.12
C ALA A 179 -6.93 -19.74 5.46
N ASN A 180 -5.68 -19.28 5.57
CA ASN A 180 -4.98 -19.21 6.85
C ASN A 180 -4.07 -17.97 6.87
N ASN A 181 -3.73 -17.47 8.05
CA ASN A 181 -2.87 -16.30 8.17
C ASN A 181 -1.39 -16.64 7.88
N PHE A 182 -0.75 -15.86 7.00
CA PHE A 182 0.66 -16.02 6.64
C PHE A 182 1.60 -15.12 7.46
N VAL A 183 1.04 -14.16 8.21
CA VAL A 183 1.72 -13.33 9.21
C VAL A 183 0.86 -13.26 10.48
N PRO A 184 1.40 -12.78 11.62
CA PRO A 184 0.58 -12.50 12.79
C PRO A 184 -0.54 -11.49 12.48
N VAL A 185 -1.75 -11.77 12.94
CA VAL A 185 -2.93 -10.90 12.83
C VAL A 185 -3.63 -10.79 14.19
N ASN A 186 -4.25 -9.63 14.48
CA ASN A 186 -5.04 -9.45 15.70
C ASN A 186 -6.43 -8.82 15.47
N TRP A 187 -6.76 -8.47 14.23
CA TRP A 187 -8.09 -7.98 13.85
C TRP A 187 -9.11 -9.10 13.67
N ALA A 188 -8.63 -10.34 13.48
CA ALA A 188 -9.44 -11.56 13.37
C ALA A 188 -8.67 -12.75 13.94
N THR A 189 -9.39 -13.80 14.35
CA THR A 189 -8.81 -15.05 14.86
C THR A 189 -8.71 -16.15 13.81
N GLY A 190 -9.31 -15.96 12.64
CA GLY A 190 -9.33 -16.90 11.53
C GLY A 190 -10.40 -16.55 10.51
N VAL A 191 -10.59 -17.43 9.54
CA VAL A 191 -11.69 -17.40 8.58
C VAL A 191 -12.56 -18.63 8.83
N ASP A 192 -13.86 -18.42 9.03
CA ASP A 192 -14.82 -19.50 9.26
C ASP A 192 -14.91 -20.38 7.99
N PRO A 193 -14.57 -21.68 8.07
CA PRO A 193 -14.58 -22.56 6.92
C PRO A 193 -15.97 -22.81 6.32
N ALA A 194 -17.03 -22.63 7.10
CA ALA A 194 -18.39 -22.86 6.63
C ALA A 194 -18.94 -21.67 5.84
N THR A 195 -18.52 -20.46 6.17
CA THR A 195 -19.06 -19.23 5.58
C THR A 195 -18.04 -18.48 4.72
N GLY A 196 -16.75 -18.79 4.86
CA GLY A 196 -15.65 -18.03 4.24
C GLY A 196 -15.49 -16.62 4.82
N ARG A 197 -16.13 -16.29 5.95
CA ARG A 197 -16.06 -14.95 6.55
C ARG A 197 -15.01 -14.92 7.66
N PRO A 198 -14.27 -13.78 7.82
CA PRO A 198 -13.36 -13.63 8.95
C PRO A 198 -14.11 -13.65 10.29
N ILE A 199 -13.51 -14.30 11.29
CA ILE A 199 -13.94 -14.29 12.68
C ILE A 199 -13.27 -13.08 13.34
N GLU A 200 -13.93 -11.93 13.27
CA GLU A 200 -13.38 -10.65 13.69
C GLU A 200 -13.11 -10.58 15.20
N ASN A 201 -12.07 -9.85 15.59
CA ASN A 201 -11.87 -9.39 16.95
C ASN A 201 -12.70 -8.11 17.17
N PRO A 202 -13.73 -8.12 18.03
CA PRO A 202 -14.58 -6.94 18.23
C PRO A 202 -13.85 -5.70 18.75
N GLU A 203 -12.73 -5.86 19.48
CA GLU A 203 -11.94 -4.75 20.00
C GLU A 203 -11.18 -4.01 18.88
N ALA A 204 -10.83 -4.70 17.80
CA ALA A 204 -10.18 -4.10 16.65
C ALA A 204 -11.13 -3.23 15.79
N ARG A 205 -12.45 -3.35 16.02
CA ARG A 205 -13.48 -2.53 15.37
C ARG A 205 -13.56 -1.14 15.99
N VAL A 206 -12.52 -0.31 15.73
CA VAL A 206 -12.43 1.05 16.27
C VAL A 206 -13.60 1.95 15.85
N ASP A 207 -14.19 1.66 14.71
CA ASP A 207 -15.40 2.30 14.17
C ASP A 207 -16.64 2.02 15.04
N LYS A 208 -16.70 0.85 15.70
CA LYS A 208 -17.80 0.46 16.58
C LYS A 208 -17.53 0.77 18.05
N THR A 209 -16.30 0.53 18.50
CA THR A 209 -15.90 0.75 19.89
C THR A 209 -15.68 2.23 20.24
N GLY A 210 -15.32 3.05 19.25
CA GLY A 210 -14.87 4.42 19.46
C GLY A 210 -13.55 4.53 20.23
N LYS A 211 -12.85 3.42 20.47
CA LYS A 211 -11.61 3.36 21.25
C LYS A 211 -10.41 3.10 20.37
N PRO A 212 -9.25 3.70 20.68
CA PRO A 212 -8.00 3.37 19.99
C PRO A 212 -7.63 1.89 20.12
N PHE A 213 -7.08 1.31 19.05
CA PHE A 213 -6.56 -0.05 19.05
C PHE A 213 -5.36 -0.17 18.09
N ILE A 214 -4.32 -0.89 18.52
CA ILE A 214 -3.15 -1.17 17.66
C ILE A 214 -3.45 -2.45 16.87
N VAL A 215 -3.69 -2.27 15.56
CA VAL A 215 -4.02 -3.36 14.65
C VAL A 215 -2.77 -3.89 13.93
N THR A 216 -2.67 -5.18 13.81
CA THR A 216 -1.70 -5.94 13.01
C THR A 216 -2.46 -6.84 12.03
N PRO A 217 -2.19 -6.73 10.71
CA PRO A 217 -1.33 -5.77 10.03
C PRO A 217 -1.86 -4.34 10.09
N GLY A 218 -0.96 -3.35 9.93
CA GLY A 218 -1.35 -1.95 9.71
C GLY A 218 -1.87 -1.69 8.28
N PRO A 219 -2.14 -0.42 7.90
CA PRO A 219 -2.79 -0.06 6.63
C PRO A 219 -1.93 -0.35 5.39
N LEU A 220 -0.62 -0.46 5.53
CA LEU A 220 0.26 -0.94 4.45
C LEU A 220 0.11 -2.45 4.19
N GLY A 221 -0.61 -3.17 5.07
CA GLY A 221 -0.95 -4.57 4.93
C GLY A 221 0.19 -5.55 5.26
N ALA A 222 -0.15 -6.82 5.34
CA ALA A 222 0.80 -7.92 5.44
C ALA A 222 1.53 -8.19 4.11
N HIS A 223 0.87 -7.90 3.02
CA HIS A 223 1.35 -7.89 1.65
C HIS A 223 0.68 -6.73 0.91
N ASN A 224 1.39 -6.13 -0.05
CA ASN A 224 0.87 -5.00 -0.81
C ASN A 224 0.93 -5.30 -2.32
N TRP A 225 1.14 -4.30 -3.18
CA TRP A 225 1.16 -4.42 -4.65
C TRP A 225 2.33 -5.24 -5.23
N HIS A 226 3.32 -5.58 -4.43
CA HIS A 226 4.50 -6.32 -4.87
C HIS A 226 4.10 -7.72 -5.36
N PRO A 227 4.37 -8.11 -6.63
CA PRO A 227 3.92 -9.39 -7.15
C PRO A 227 4.48 -10.59 -6.39
N MET A 228 3.62 -11.56 -6.16
CA MET A 228 3.97 -12.91 -5.73
C MET A 228 4.45 -13.74 -6.93
N ALA A 229 5.05 -14.91 -6.69
CA ALA A 229 5.36 -15.89 -7.71
C ALA A 229 4.93 -17.30 -7.28
N TYR A 230 4.57 -18.16 -8.25
CA TYR A 230 4.23 -19.55 -8.01
C TYR A 230 5.21 -20.47 -8.71
N ASP A 231 5.79 -21.41 -7.96
CA ASP A 231 6.59 -22.49 -8.47
C ASP A 231 5.72 -23.75 -8.58
N ALA A 232 5.32 -24.10 -9.80
CA ALA A 232 4.45 -25.24 -10.06
C ALA A 232 5.13 -26.60 -9.74
N LYS A 233 6.47 -26.68 -9.80
CA LYS A 233 7.23 -27.89 -9.48
C LYS A 233 7.29 -28.13 -7.97
N GLN A 234 7.54 -27.06 -7.19
CA GLN A 234 7.56 -27.13 -5.72
C GLN A 234 6.16 -27.03 -5.12
N LYS A 235 5.16 -26.59 -5.90
CA LYS A 235 3.80 -26.25 -5.47
C LYS A 235 3.81 -25.21 -4.34
N LEU A 236 4.67 -24.19 -4.46
CA LEU A 236 4.84 -23.14 -3.46
C LEU A 236 4.55 -21.76 -4.05
N VAL A 237 3.92 -20.92 -3.24
CA VAL A 237 3.74 -19.49 -3.52
C VAL A 237 4.78 -18.71 -2.72
N PHE A 238 5.51 -17.81 -3.37
CA PHE A 238 6.46 -16.90 -2.71
C PHE A 238 5.82 -15.55 -2.50
N ILE A 239 5.71 -15.13 -1.24
CA ILE A 239 4.99 -13.93 -0.80
C ILE A 239 6.00 -12.91 -0.26
N PRO A 240 6.15 -11.73 -0.89
CA PRO A 240 6.93 -10.62 -0.33
C PRO A 240 6.11 -9.92 0.76
N ALA A 241 6.19 -10.46 1.98
CA ALA A 241 5.35 -10.08 3.09
C ALA A 241 6.04 -9.12 4.07
N GLN A 242 5.24 -8.52 4.95
CA GLN A 242 5.72 -7.65 6.01
C GLN A 242 4.87 -7.81 7.28
N ILE A 243 5.49 -7.57 8.43
CA ILE A 243 4.85 -7.54 9.74
C ILE A 243 4.90 -6.08 10.19
N THR A 244 3.75 -5.43 10.22
CA THR A 244 3.59 -4.03 10.61
C THR A 244 2.38 -3.89 11.52
N ALA A 245 2.41 -2.92 12.41
CA ALA A 245 1.26 -2.55 13.24
C ALA A 245 0.96 -1.07 13.08
N PHE A 246 -0.27 -0.67 13.37
CA PHE A 246 -0.69 0.74 13.29
C PHE A 246 -1.72 1.07 14.37
N PRO A 247 -1.57 2.21 15.07
CA PRO A 247 -2.55 2.69 16.05
C PRO A 247 -3.72 3.35 15.32
N TYR A 248 -4.85 2.67 15.21
CA TYR A 248 -6.09 3.27 14.70
C TYR A 248 -6.77 4.04 15.84
N ILE A 249 -6.89 5.36 15.66
CA ILE A 249 -7.54 6.27 16.60
C ILE A 249 -8.70 6.93 15.85
N PRO A 250 -9.97 6.70 16.24
CA PRO A 250 -11.11 7.34 15.57
C PRO A 250 -11.07 8.85 15.72
N ALA A 251 -11.23 9.58 14.63
CA ALA A 251 -11.31 11.05 14.67
C ALA A 251 -12.71 11.51 15.12
N ALA A 252 -12.82 12.20 16.25
CA ALA A 252 -14.09 12.76 16.68
C ALA A 252 -14.56 13.89 15.75
N GLY A 253 -15.85 13.87 15.35
CA GLY A 253 -16.44 14.94 14.54
C GLY A 253 -15.84 15.11 13.14
N TRP A 254 -15.20 14.07 12.61
CA TRP A 254 -14.58 14.10 11.29
C TRP A 254 -15.58 14.47 10.17
N LYS A 255 -15.11 15.25 9.20
CA LYS A 255 -15.85 15.61 7.99
C LYS A 255 -14.94 15.50 6.76
N PRO A 256 -15.46 15.09 5.59
CA PRO A 256 -14.67 15.00 4.37
C PRO A 256 -14.15 16.36 3.90
N SER A 257 -13.03 16.35 3.18
CA SER A 257 -12.46 17.53 2.52
C SER A 257 -12.03 17.20 1.09
N LYS A 258 -12.19 18.14 0.16
CA LYS A 258 -11.86 17.95 -1.26
C LYS A 258 -10.38 17.64 -1.51
N LEU A 259 -9.46 18.23 -0.74
CA LEU A 259 -8.01 18.01 -0.85
C LEU A 259 -7.44 17.19 0.31
N GLY A 260 -8.30 16.78 1.27
CA GLY A 260 -7.86 16.06 2.45
C GLY A 260 -7.68 14.58 2.21
N PHE A 261 -6.78 13.98 2.98
CA PHE A 261 -6.64 12.52 3.10
C PHE A 261 -7.79 12.00 3.96
N ASN A 262 -8.87 11.55 3.29
CA ASN A 262 -10.15 11.24 3.91
C ASN A 262 -10.19 9.82 4.50
N VAL A 263 -9.60 9.63 5.65
CA VAL A 263 -9.51 8.32 6.34
C VAL A 263 -10.49 8.16 7.50
N GLY A 264 -10.97 9.28 8.09
CA GLY A 264 -11.85 9.22 9.27
C GLY A 264 -11.12 8.80 10.55
N MET A 265 -9.78 8.89 10.56
CA MET A 265 -8.90 8.60 11.68
C MET A 265 -8.20 9.87 12.15
N ASP A 266 -7.81 9.92 13.42
CA ASP A 266 -7.03 11.01 14.00
C ASP A 266 -5.56 10.88 13.59
N THR A 267 -5.23 11.45 12.44
CA THR A 267 -3.88 11.39 11.86
C THR A 267 -2.84 12.22 12.62
N ALA A 268 -3.25 13.09 13.53
CA ALA A 268 -2.33 13.82 14.40
C ALA A 268 -1.87 12.98 15.59
N ASN A 269 -2.81 12.31 16.26
CA ASN A 269 -2.49 11.51 17.45
C ASN A 269 -1.98 10.09 17.14
N ASN A 270 -2.19 9.58 15.92
CA ASN A 270 -1.58 8.31 15.52
C ASN A 270 -0.18 8.47 14.91
N ALA A 271 0.31 9.71 14.75
CA ALA A 271 1.67 9.98 14.31
C ALA A 271 2.71 9.44 15.33
N MET A 272 3.84 8.93 14.83
CA MET A 272 4.90 8.38 15.68
C MET A 272 5.41 9.44 16.67
N PRO A 273 5.33 9.17 17.99
CA PRO A 273 5.77 10.15 19.00
C PRO A 273 7.27 10.39 18.97
N ALA A 274 7.68 11.55 19.49
CA ALA A 274 9.08 11.92 19.68
C ALA A 274 9.65 11.28 20.96
N ASP A 275 9.65 9.94 21.01
CA ASP A 275 10.17 9.13 22.09
C ASP A 275 11.04 8.01 21.51
N ASN A 276 12.32 7.96 21.89
CA ASN A 276 13.24 6.99 21.34
C ASN A 276 12.89 5.54 21.72
N ALA A 277 12.36 5.29 22.92
CA ALA A 277 12.00 3.94 23.33
C ALA A 277 10.82 3.41 22.51
N VAL A 278 9.82 4.27 22.27
CA VAL A 278 8.67 3.93 21.42
C VAL A 278 9.12 3.71 19.97
N ARG A 279 9.97 4.57 19.42
CA ARG A 279 10.52 4.45 18.06
C ARG A 279 11.29 3.15 17.86
N GLU A 280 12.18 2.81 18.80
CA GLU A 280 12.95 1.56 18.74
C GLU A 280 12.07 0.31 18.94
N ALA A 281 11.06 0.36 19.80
CA ALA A 281 10.08 -0.71 19.95
C ALA A 281 9.29 -0.94 18.64
N ALA A 282 8.84 0.13 17.97
CA ALA A 282 8.16 0.06 16.70
C ALA A 282 9.06 -0.53 15.60
N LYS A 283 10.32 -0.09 15.50
CA LYS A 283 11.31 -0.67 14.58
C LYS A 283 11.53 -2.15 14.84
N LYS A 284 11.68 -2.56 16.10
CA LYS A 284 11.87 -3.97 16.48
C LYS A 284 10.67 -4.85 16.12
N ALA A 285 9.45 -4.32 16.21
CA ALA A 285 8.21 -5.02 15.88
C ALA A 285 7.98 -5.10 14.36
N THR A 286 8.55 -4.17 13.58
CA THR A 286 8.37 -4.08 12.12
C THR A 286 9.39 -4.95 11.40
N LYS A 287 8.95 -5.81 10.46
CA LYS A 287 9.82 -6.72 9.70
C LYS A 287 9.36 -6.87 8.27
N GLY A 288 10.31 -7.08 7.36
CA GLY A 288 10.07 -7.67 6.05
C GLY A 288 10.36 -9.16 6.07
N VAL A 289 9.63 -9.94 5.31
CA VAL A 289 9.83 -11.38 5.18
C VAL A 289 9.54 -11.84 3.75
N LEU A 290 10.33 -12.77 3.23
CA LEU A 290 9.98 -13.56 2.07
C LEU A 290 9.48 -14.92 2.57
N ILE A 291 8.25 -15.27 2.25
CA ILE A 291 7.60 -16.50 2.72
C ILE A 291 7.39 -17.45 1.54
N ALA A 292 7.78 -18.71 1.68
CA ALA A 292 7.31 -19.79 0.82
C ALA A 292 6.10 -20.46 1.47
N TRP A 293 4.97 -20.34 0.83
CA TRP A 293 3.67 -20.81 1.33
C TRP A 293 3.18 -22.01 0.54
N ASP A 294 2.75 -23.04 1.24
CA ASP A 294 2.06 -24.18 0.65
C ASP A 294 0.55 -23.87 0.57
N PRO A 295 0.00 -23.64 -0.63
CA PRO A 295 -1.39 -23.19 -0.78
C PRO A 295 -2.41 -24.30 -0.47
N VAL A 296 -2.01 -25.58 -0.53
CA VAL A 296 -2.88 -26.72 -0.23
C VAL A 296 -2.88 -27.00 1.27
N ALA A 297 -1.68 -27.08 1.86
CA ALA A 297 -1.55 -27.33 3.31
C ALA A 297 -1.83 -26.08 4.16
N GLN A 298 -1.99 -24.91 3.54
CA GLN A 298 -2.21 -23.61 4.17
C GLN A 298 -1.20 -23.32 5.29
N LYS A 299 0.09 -23.53 4.98
CA LYS A 299 1.18 -23.32 5.94
C LYS A 299 2.48 -22.88 5.27
N GLU A 300 3.29 -22.24 6.06
CA GLU A 300 4.65 -21.87 5.67
C GLU A 300 5.55 -23.11 5.55
N ARG A 301 6.38 -23.12 4.52
CA ARG A 301 7.45 -24.12 4.31
C ARG A 301 8.80 -23.58 4.77
N TRP A 302 9.07 -22.32 4.46
CA TRP A 302 10.26 -21.60 4.91
C TRP A 302 10.02 -20.09 4.84
N ARG A 303 10.83 -19.33 5.57
CA ARG A 303 10.90 -17.87 5.44
C ARG A 303 12.32 -17.34 5.49
N VAL A 304 12.52 -16.19 4.84
CA VAL A 304 13.71 -15.36 5.01
C VAL A 304 13.29 -14.06 5.67
N THR A 305 13.89 -13.72 6.82
CA THR A 305 13.67 -12.42 7.47
C THR A 305 14.60 -11.39 6.85
N LEU A 306 14.06 -10.26 6.44
CA LEU A 306 14.76 -9.16 5.78
C LEU A 306 14.99 -8.00 6.75
N GLY A 307 15.97 -7.15 6.47
CA GLY A 307 16.38 -6.06 7.36
C GLY A 307 15.33 -4.98 7.60
N GLY A 308 14.37 -4.82 6.69
CA GLY A 308 13.25 -3.89 6.81
C GLY A 308 12.06 -4.34 5.98
N PRO A 309 10.89 -3.72 6.14
CA PRO A 309 9.72 -3.98 5.30
C PRO A 309 9.86 -3.32 3.92
N TRP A 310 8.83 -3.48 3.09
CA TRP A 310 8.74 -2.89 1.74
C TRP A 310 9.82 -3.40 0.78
N ASN A 311 9.91 -4.72 0.66
CA ASN A 311 10.81 -5.41 -0.24
C ASN A 311 10.15 -5.61 -1.61
N GLY A 312 10.96 -5.89 -2.64
CA GLY A 312 10.49 -6.03 -4.01
C GLY A 312 9.57 -7.23 -4.23
N GLY A 313 8.85 -7.20 -5.36
CA GLY A 313 8.15 -8.36 -5.86
C GLY A 313 9.11 -9.51 -6.22
N VAL A 314 8.57 -10.71 -6.41
CA VAL A 314 9.36 -11.93 -6.64
C VAL A 314 9.18 -12.50 -8.04
N LEU A 315 10.20 -13.20 -8.50
CA LEU A 315 10.20 -14.01 -9.73
C LEU A 315 10.69 -15.42 -9.38
N ALA A 316 9.88 -16.43 -9.67
CA ALA A 316 10.29 -17.82 -9.62
C ALA A 316 10.67 -18.33 -11.03
N THR A 317 11.69 -19.18 -11.11
CA THR A 317 12.13 -19.78 -12.37
C THR A 317 12.01 -21.31 -12.33
N ALA A 318 11.81 -21.93 -13.48
CA ALA A 318 11.75 -23.38 -13.61
C ALA A 318 13.07 -24.09 -13.18
N GLY A 319 14.18 -23.35 -13.11
CA GLY A 319 15.48 -23.80 -12.60
C GLY A 319 15.59 -23.84 -11.08
N GLY A 320 14.52 -23.55 -10.33
CA GLY A 320 14.51 -23.62 -8.87
C GLY A 320 15.10 -22.39 -8.19
N LEU A 321 15.06 -21.23 -8.83
CA LEU A 321 15.50 -19.95 -8.24
C LEU A 321 14.31 -19.04 -7.96
N VAL A 322 14.41 -18.30 -6.86
CA VAL A 322 13.52 -17.19 -6.53
C VAL A 322 14.34 -15.91 -6.45
N PHE A 323 14.00 -14.91 -7.26
CA PHE A 323 14.66 -13.62 -7.26
C PHE A 323 13.80 -12.59 -6.53
N GLN A 324 14.42 -11.79 -5.67
CA GLN A 324 13.79 -10.66 -4.98
C GLN A 324 14.78 -9.51 -4.80
N GLY A 325 14.30 -8.28 -5.01
CA GLY A 325 14.96 -7.09 -4.51
C GLY A 325 14.56 -6.81 -3.06
N ASN A 326 15.38 -6.08 -2.31
CA ASN A 326 15.04 -5.73 -0.93
C ASN A 326 15.26 -4.26 -0.60
N ALA A 327 14.67 -3.84 0.52
CA ALA A 327 14.75 -2.49 1.06
C ALA A 327 16.19 -2.10 1.48
N MET A 328 17.08 -3.08 1.70
CA MET A 328 18.48 -2.85 2.07
C MET A 328 19.37 -2.57 0.86
N GLY A 329 18.82 -2.62 -0.37
CA GLY A 329 19.53 -2.31 -1.60
C GLY A 329 20.25 -3.50 -2.23
N ASN A 330 19.81 -4.71 -1.97
CA ASN A 330 20.33 -5.92 -2.60
C ASN A 330 19.30 -6.54 -3.54
N PHE A 331 19.76 -7.08 -4.64
CA PHE A 331 19.01 -8.00 -5.50
C PHE A 331 19.54 -9.42 -5.27
N VAL A 332 18.68 -10.34 -4.88
CA VAL A 332 19.07 -11.63 -4.31
C VAL A 332 18.41 -12.78 -5.08
N ALA A 333 19.14 -13.87 -5.27
CA ALA A 333 18.63 -15.16 -5.74
C ALA A 333 18.66 -16.17 -4.59
N TYR A 334 17.50 -16.79 -4.34
CA TYR A 334 17.32 -17.84 -3.32
C TYR A 334 17.02 -19.19 -3.99
N ASP A 335 17.41 -20.28 -3.31
CA ASP A 335 16.90 -21.62 -3.61
C ASP A 335 15.39 -21.69 -3.34
N SER A 336 14.60 -22.14 -4.32
CA SER A 336 13.13 -22.14 -4.18
C SER A 336 12.62 -23.17 -3.17
N ALA A 337 13.36 -24.25 -2.92
CA ALA A 337 12.93 -25.32 -2.01
C ALA A 337 13.23 -25.01 -0.54
N GLN A 338 14.30 -24.23 -0.26
CA GLN A 338 14.82 -24.04 1.09
C GLN A 338 14.94 -22.58 1.53
N GLY A 339 14.83 -21.61 0.60
CA GLY A 339 15.03 -20.19 0.92
C GLY A 339 16.49 -19.81 1.19
N LYS A 340 17.45 -20.68 0.87
CA LYS A 340 18.87 -20.38 1.04
C LYS A 340 19.31 -19.33 0.03
N GLU A 341 19.99 -18.28 0.48
CA GLU A 341 20.64 -17.32 -0.41
C GLU A 341 21.75 -18.01 -1.21
N LEU A 342 21.67 -17.91 -2.54
CA LEU A 342 22.66 -18.47 -3.47
C LEU A 342 23.53 -17.40 -4.10
N TRP A 343 22.98 -16.20 -4.29
CA TRP A 343 23.67 -15.06 -4.90
C TRP A 343 23.02 -13.75 -4.47
N SER A 344 23.83 -12.70 -4.38
CA SER A 344 23.38 -11.35 -4.04
C SER A 344 24.18 -10.31 -4.82
N PHE A 345 23.50 -9.22 -5.22
CA PHE A 345 24.11 -8.09 -5.92
C PHE A 345 23.72 -6.78 -5.23
N PRO A 346 24.71 -5.95 -4.79
CA PRO A 346 24.44 -4.65 -4.19
C PRO A 346 24.01 -3.66 -5.27
N ALA A 347 22.72 -3.31 -5.29
CA ALA A 347 22.12 -2.40 -6.27
C ALA A 347 22.33 -0.93 -5.95
N GLN A 348 22.92 -0.58 -4.79
CA GLN A 348 23.19 0.78 -4.31
C GLN A 348 21.94 1.66 -4.09
N THR A 349 20.74 1.10 -4.16
CA THR A 349 19.45 1.73 -3.90
C THR A 349 18.44 0.66 -3.57
N GLY A 350 17.30 1.02 -2.94
CA GLY A 350 16.23 0.06 -2.69
C GLY A 350 15.76 -0.60 -3.99
N VAL A 351 15.44 -1.88 -3.95
CA VAL A 351 14.92 -2.62 -5.10
C VAL A 351 13.54 -3.14 -4.75
N VAL A 352 12.52 -2.35 -5.10
CA VAL A 352 11.11 -2.63 -4.73
C VAL A 352 10.25 -3.08 -5.91
N ALA A 353 10.74 -2.95 -7.14
CA ALA A 353 10.07 -3.49 -8.32
C ALA A 353 10.20 -5.01 -8.40
N ALA A 354 9.30 -5.63 -9.17
CA ALA A 354 9.40 -7.05 -9.52
C ALA A 354 10.44 -7.27 -10.61
N PRO A 355 11.23 -8.35 -10.52
CA PRO A 355 12.10 -8.77 -11.62
C PRO A 355 11.30 -9.46 -12.73
N MET A 356 11.89 -9.47 -13.92
CA MET A 356 11.42 -10.25 -15.06
C MET A 356 12.56 -11.11 -15.64
N THR A 357 12.21 -12.18 -16.36
CA THR A 357 13.16 -12.98 -17.12
C THR A 357 12.75 -13.07 -18.58
N TYR A 358 13.74 -13.11 -19.47
CA TYR A 358 13.56 -13.25 -20.92
C TYR A 358 14.79 -13.92 -21.54
N SER A 359 14.67 -14.37 -22.78
CA SER A 359 15.77 -14.96 -23.53
C SER A 359 16.03 -14.17 -24.81
N ILE A 360 17.32 -14.01 -25.16
CA ILE A 360 17.79 -13.49 -26.45
C ILE A 360 18.85 -14.46 -26.96
N ASP A 361 18.67 -14.95 -28.17
CA ASP A 361 19.59 -15.89 -28.84
C ASP A 361 19.96 -17.13 -27.99
N GLY A 362 18.96 -17.65 -27.23
CA GLY A 362 19.13 -18.80 -26.36
C GLY A 362 19.79 -18.51 -25.01
N GLU A 363 20.24 -17.30 -24.75
CA GLU A 363 20.76 -16.86 -23.45
C GLU A 363 19.64 -16.28 -22.57
N GLN A 364 19.58 -16.70 -21.31
CA GLN A 364 18.63 -16.18 -20.34
C GLN A 364 19.17 -14.92 -19.66
N TYR A 365 18.28 -13.92 -19.53
CA TYR A 365 18.51 -12.69 -18.80
C TYR A 365 17.49 -12.54 -17.68
N VAL A 366 17.92 -11.91 -16.58
CA VAL A 366 17.03 -11.43 -15.50
C VAL A 366 17.20 -9.93 -15.40
N ALA A 367 16.10 -9.20 -15.46
CA ALA A 367 16.11 -7.73 -15.37
C ALA A 367 15.25 -7.26 -14.21
N VAL A 368 15.67 -6.16 -13.56
CA VAL A 368 14.93 -5.51 -12.48
C VAL A 368 15.15 -3.99 -12.51
N MET A 369 14.09 -3.23 -12.27
CA MET A 369 14.19 -1.79 -12.00
C MET A 369 14.64 -1.60 -10.54
N ALA A 370 15.78 -0.96 -10.34
CA ALA A 370 16.27 -0.58 -9.03
C ALA A 370 15.92 0.89 -8.77
N GLY A 371 15.46 1.19 -7.57
CA GLY A 371 14.99 2.49 -7.14
C GLY A 371 13.89 2.35 -6.09
N TRP A 372 13.67 3.43 -5.34
CA TRP A 372 12.56 3.50 -4.39
C TRP A 372 11.26 3.87 -5.09
N GLY A 373 10.15 3.31 -4.61
CA GLY A 373 8.79 3.63 -5.04
C GLY A 373 7.76 3.18 -4.02
N GLY A 374 6.50 3.59 -4.24
CA GLY A 374 5.37 3.26 -3.39
C GLY A 374 5.31 4.06 -2.08
N ALA A 375 4.28 3.77 -1.29
CA ALA A 375 3.91 4.56 -0.13
C ALA A 375 4.96 4.56 0.99
N TRP A 376 5.67 3.46 1.22
CA TRP A 376 6.64 3.34 2.31
C TRP A 376 7.72 4.43 2.27
N ALA A 377 8.31 4.66 1.12
CA ALA A 377 9.36 5.66 0.96
C ALA A 377 8.87 7.10 1.25
N ILE A 378 7.57 7.34 1.17
CA ILE A 378 6.94 8.64 1.36
C ILE A 378 6.36 8.76 2.79
N THR A 379 5.62 7.76 3.26
CA THR A 379 4.74 7.88 4.43
C THR A 379 5.27 7.28 5.73
N ALA A 380 6.29 6.41 5.67
CA ALA A 380 6.73 5.62 6.83
C ALA A 380 7.41 6.44 7.97
N GLY A 381 7.67 7.72 7.76
CA GLY A 381 8.28 8.57 8.79
C GLY A 381 9.60 7.98 9.31
N VAL A 382 9.75 7.91 10.63
CA VAL A 382 10.95 7.36 11.29
C VAL A 382 11.21 5.88 10.97
N LEU A 383 10.18 5.11 10.64
CA LEU A 383 10.35 3.71 10.25
C LEU A 383 11.07 3.55 8.91
N SER A 384 11.13 4.60 8.10
CA SER A 384 11.92 4.60 6.87
C SER A 384 13.42 4.36 7.10
N ASP A 385 13.91 4.60 8.32
CA ASP A 385 15.30 4.30 8.71
C ASP A 385 15.61 2.80 8.74
N MET A 386 14.60 1.94 8.74
CA MET A 386 14.75 0.49 8.61
C MET A 386 15.12 0.04 7.19
N SER A 387 15.01 0.91 6.22
CA SER A 387 15.52 0.69 4.87
C SER A 387 17.01 1.04 4.82
N GLY A 388 17.75 0.46 3.90
CA GLY A 388 19.18 0.75 3.73
C GLY A 388 19.45 2.26 3.55
N PRO A 389 20.63 2.76 3.93
CA PRO A 389 21.03 4.16 3.83
C PRO A 389 21.32 4.54 2.38
N VAL A 390 20.39 4.29 1.47
CA VAL A 390 20.62 4.37 0.04
C VAL A 390 19.84 5.51 -0.58
N ARG A 391 20.48 6.24 -1.48
CA ARG A 391 19.85 7.24 -2.34
C ARG A 391 18.88 6.56 -3.30
N ASN A 392 17.87 7.30 -3.76
CA ASN A 392 17.05 6.86 -4.87
C ASN A 392 17.82 7.06 -6.18
N ILE A 393 18.55 6.02 -6.62
CA ILE A 393 19.28 6.03 -7.89
C ILE A 393 18.61 5.04 -8.82
N SER A 394 17.69 5.54 -9.65
CA SER A 394 16.92 4.72 -10.58
C SER A 394 17.80 4.11 -11.66
N ARG A 395 17.72 2.79 -11.82
CA ARG A 395 18.48 2.03 -12.83
C ARG A 395 17.65 0.85 -13.33
N LEU A 396 17.87 0.48 -14.59
CA LEU A 396 17.56 -0.85 -15.10
C LEU A 396 18.80 -1.73 -14.92
N LEU A 397 18.71 -2.75 -14.10
CA LEU A 397 19.77 -3.75 -13.91
C LEU A 397 19.41 -4.99 -14.71
N VAL A 398 20.35 -5.46 -15.54
CA VAL A 398 20.20 -6.64 -16.38
C VAL A 398 21.34 -7.60 -16.10
N PHE A 399 21.00 -8.84 -15.77
CA PHE A 399 21.93 -9.89 -15.40
C PHE A 399 21.86 -11.05 -16.38
N LYS A 400 23.03 -11.62 -16.67
CA LYS A 400 23.16 -12.92 -17.33
C LYS A 400 24.20 -13.76 -16.60
N LEU A 401 24.11 -15.07 -16.72
CA LEU A 401 25.07 -15.98 -16.11
C LEU A 401 26.50 -15.66 -16.60
N GLY A 402 27.44 -15.56 -15.66
CA GLY A 402 28.84 -15.19 -15.97
C GLY A 402 29.09 -13.72 -16.23
N GLY A 403 28.08 -12.81 -16.12
CA GLY A 403 28.24 -11.36 -16.23
C GLY A 403 29.22 -10.81 -15.17
N LYS A 404 30.05 -9.82 -15.56
CA LYS A 404 31.12 -9.24 -14.70
C LYS A 404 31.03 -7.72 -14.53
N ALA A 405 30.01 -7.09 -15.08
CA ALA A 405 29.84 -5.63 -14.97
C ALA A 405 29.65 -5.21 -13.50
N LYS A 406 30.20 -4.05 -13.16
CA LYS A 406 30.09 -3.43 -11.84
C LYS A 406 29.40 -2.08 -11.96
N LEU A 407 28.69 -1.70 -10.89
CA LEU A 407 28.13 -0.36 -10.82
C LEU A 407 29.24 0.69 -10.61
N PRO A 408 29.07 1.92 -11.10
CA PRO A 408 29.95 3.03 -10.79
C PRO A 408 29.93 3.32 -9.27
N ALA A 409 30.98 4.00 -8.77
CA ALA A 409 31.04 4.43 -7.39
C ALA A 409 29.84 5.33 -7.04
N MET A 410 29.33 5.19 -5.80
CA MET A 410 28.27 6.05 -5.29
C MET A 410 28.80 7.50 -5.17
N PRO A 411 28.03 8.51 -5.62
CA PRO A 411 28.34 9.90 -5.28
C PRO A 411 28.37 10.10 -3.77
N ALA A 412 29.20 11.00 -3.27
CA ALA A 412 29.19 11.38 -1.86
C ALA A 412 27.79 11.90 -1.46
N ALA A 413 27.39 11.64 -0.22
CA ALA A 413 26.16 12.22 0.33
C ALA A 413 26.51 13.62 0.86
N ASP A 414 25.64 14.59 0.59
CA ASP A 414 25.72 15.88 1.25
C ASP A 414 25.15 15.78 2.66
N GLU A 415 25.78 16.42 3.61
CA GLU A 415 25.34 16.47 5.00
C GLU A 415 24.77 17.87 5.27
N LEU A 416 23.46 17.96 5.51
CA LEU A 416 22.82 19.19 5.93
C LEU A 416 22.48 19.07 7.43
N PRO A 417 22.80 20.08 8.27
CA PRO A 417 22.36 20.11 9.64
C PRO A 417 20.85 20.33 9.71
N LEU A 418 20.20 19.75 10.71
CA LEU A 418 18.83 20.07 11.04
C LEU A 418 18.86 21.29 11.98
N ASP A 419 18.63 22.48 11.41
CA ASP A 419 18.71 23.77 12.11
C ASP A 419 17.37 24.54 12.02
N PRO A 420 16.36 24.13 12.81
CA PRO A 420 15.04 24.76 12.76
C PRO A 420 15.04 26.13 13.44
N PRO A 421 14.27 27.11 12.92
CA PRO A 421 14.11 28.41 13.53
C PRO A 421 13.47 28.34 14.92
N ALA A 422 13.42 29.48 15.63
CA ALA A 422 12.76 29.57 16.92
C ALA A 422 11.26 29.19 16.82
N LEU A 423 10.78 28.38 17.74
CA LEU A 423 9.35 28.11 17.89
C LEU A 423 8.73 29.23 18.73
N THR A 424 7.90 30.06 18.10
CA THR A 424 7.27 31.24 18.76
C THR A 424 5.78 31.05 19.06
N ALA A 425 5.17 29.96 18.53
CA ALA A 425 3.76 29.67 18.74
C ALA A 425 3.49 28.95 20.06
N THR A 426 2.26 29.07 20.56
CA THR A 426 1.75 28.35 21.73
C THR A 426 1.53 26.88 21.42
N ALA A 427 1.41 26.05 22.47
CA ALA A 427 1.13 24.61 22.32
C ALA A 427 -0.18 24.36 21.55
N ASP A 428 -1.22 25.16 21.76
CA ASP A 428 -2.51 25.02 21.09
C ASP A 428 -2.41 25.28 19.57
N VAL A 429 -1.62 26.29 19.17
CA VAL A 429 -1.35 26.56 17.74
C VAL A 429 -0.61 25.39 17.10
N VAL A 430 0.40 24.83 17.78
CA VAL A 430 1.14 23.66 17.31
C VAL A 430 0.23 22.44 17.20
N ALA A 431 -0.65 22.19 18.18
CA ALA A 431 -1.61 21.10 18.15
C ALA A 431 -2.63 21.26 16.99
N GLY A 432 -3.15 22.46 16.76
CA GLY A 432 -3.96 22.76 15.58
C GLY A 432 -3.22 22.50 14.28
N GLY A 433 -1.96 22.88 14.20
CA GLY A 433 -1.09 22.61 13.06
C GLY A 433 -0.86 21.11 12.82
N ALA A 434 -0.74 20.31 13.88
CA ALA A 434 -0.62 18.85 13.76
C ALA A 434 -1.86 18.22 13.11
N ILE A 435 -3.06 18.67 13.48
CA ILE A 435 -4.33 18.18 12.90
C ILE A 435 -4.39 18.52 11.40
N GLN A 436 -4.08 19.76 11.03
CA GLN A 436 -4.11 20.18 9.63
C GLN A 436 -3.00 19.49 8.81
N TYR A 437 -1.80 19.32 9.38
CA TYR A 437 -0.72 18.58 8.75
C TYR A 437 -1.13 17.12 8.46
N GLY A 438 -1.66 16.42 9.44
CA GLY A 438 -2.14 15.05 9.29
C GLY A 438 -3.20 14.90 8.20
N ARG A 439 -4.03 15.93 8.02
CA ARG A 439 -5.13 15.92 7.05
C ARG A 439 -4.70 16.24 5.62
N TYR A 440 -3.72 17.13 5.43
CA TYR A 440 -3.40 17.70 4.12
C TYR A 440 -1.97 17.46 3.63
N CYS A 441 -1.03 17.17 4.53
CA CYS A 441 0.40 17.16 4.21
C CYS A 441 1.05 15.75 4.31
N THR A 442 0.57 14.95 5.28
CA THR A 442 1.17 13.64 5.64
C THR A 442 1.31 12.69 4.45
N VAL A 443 0.34 12.65 3.54
CA VAL A 443 0.32 11.72 2.40
C VAL A 443 1.51 11.92 1.45
N CYS A 444 2.05 13.13 1.39
CA CYS A 444 3.21 13.47 0.58
C CYS A 444 4.49 13.68 1.41
N HIS A 445 4.38 14.39 2.55
CA HIS A 445 5.53 14.81 3.35
C HIS A 445 5.86 13.91 4.55
N GLY A 446 5.20 12.75 4.64
CA GLY A 446 5.52 11.72 5.63
C GLY A 446 4.88 11.93 6.98
N ASP A 447 4.86 10.85 7.78
CA ASP A 447 4.39 10.86 9.15
C ASP A 447 5.25 11.80 10.02
N ALA A 448 4.60 12.59 10.85
CA ALA A 448 5.26 13.52 11.76
C ALA A 448 6.25 14.50 11.10
N ALA A 449 6.01 14.90 9.85
CA ALA A 449 6.88 15.70 8.99
C ALA A 449 8.24 15.06 8.66
N ILE A 450 8.37 13.75 8.85
CA ILE A 450 9.59 13.00 8.57
C ILE A 450 9.48 12.33 7.20
N GLN A 451 10.07 12.95 6.20
CA GLN A 451 10.22 12.34 4.88
C GLN A 451 11.56 11.59 4.81
N ALA A 452 11.56 10.43 4.17
CA ALA A 452 12.80 9.70 3.90
C ALA A 452 13.62 10.43 2.82
N SER A 453 14.44 11.39 3.25
CA SER A 453 15.26 12.21 2.36
C SER A 453 16.03 11.37 1.35
N GLY A 454 15.86 11.68 0.06
CA GLY A 454 16.50 10.98 -1.04
C GLY A 454 15.84 9.67 -1.46
N ARG A 455 14.84 9.16 -0.72
CA ARG A 455 14.06 7.97 -1.10
C ARG A 455 12.71 8.35 -1.72
N GLY A 456 12.06 9.40 -1.20
CA GLY A 456 10.76 9.89 -1.71
C GLY A 456 10.84 10.71 -3.01
N GLY A 457 11.96 10.68 -3.74
CA GLY A 457 12.11 11.41 -5.00
C GLY A 457 12.22 12.91 -4.80
N ILE A 458 11.31 13.68 -5.42
CA ILE A 458 11.32 15.15 -5.39
C ILE A 458 10.62 15.77 -4.18
N ILE A 459 9.93 14.96 -3.35
CA ILE A 459 9.20 15.46 -2.19
C ILE A 459 10.20 15.71 -1.04
N PRO A 460 10.31 16.96 -0.53
CA PRO A 460 11.30 17.29 0.49
C PRO A 460 10.87 16.86 1.89
N ASP A 461 11.84 16.59 2.74
CA ASP A 461 11.67 16.55 4.20
C ASP A 461 11.52 17.99 4.71
N LEU A 462 10.32 18.34 5.12
CA LEU A 462 9.98 19.74 5.48
C LEU A 462 10.77 20.27 6.66
N ARG A 463 11.30 19.41 7.53
CA ARG A 463 12.13 19.80 8.68
C ARG A 463 13.41 20.54 8.27
N TYR A 464 13.90 20.27 7.06
CA TYR A 464 15.09 20.93 6.46
C TYR A 464 14.73 22.12 5.55
N SER A 465 13.46 22.49 5.46
CA SER A 465 13.05 23.56 4.55
C SER A 465 13.48 24.93 5.07
N GLY A 466 14.20 25.68 4.23
CA GLY A 466 14.58 27.07 4.53
C GLY A 466 13.37 28.01 4.65
N THR A 467 12.21 27.62 4.11
CA THR A 467 10.97 28.44 4.21
C THR A 467 10.36 28.45 5.60
N LEU A 468 10.80 27.54 6.48
CA LEU A 468 10.36 27.55 7.89
C LEU A 468 10.73 28.85 8.62
N ALA A 469 11.77 29.56 8.19
CA ALA A 469 12.23 30.83 8.77
C ALA A 469 11.34 32.03 8.41
N SER A 470 10.49 31.93 7.36
CA SER A 470 9.63 33.02 6.87
C SER A 470 8.19 32.52 6.69
N ALA A 471 7.24 33.12 7.42
CA ALA A 471 5.82 32.86 7.25
C ALA A 471 5.35 33.20 5.84
N GLU A 472 5.86 34.28 5.25
CA GLU A 472 5.51 34.75 3.91
C GLU A 472 5.95 33.74 2.82
N ASN A 473 7.20 33.25 2.89
CA ASN A 473 7.70 32.25 1.95
C ASN A 473 6.93 30.93 2.09
N TRP A 474 6.57 30.53 3.30
CA TRP A 474 5.75 29.36 3.56
C TRP A 474 4.33 29.52 2.97
N GLN A 475 3.71 30.69 3.17
CA GLN A 475 2.38 31.01 2.62
C GLN A 475 2.39 31.02 1.08
N MET A 476 3.39 31.65 0.48
CA MET A 476 3.55 31.69 -0.97
C MET A 476 3.55 30.27 -1.61
N ILE A 477 4.16 29.28 -0.94
CA ILE A 477 4.16 27.91 -1.43
C ILE A 477 2.83 27.21 -1.12
N VAL A 478 2.38 27.23 0.14
CA VAL A 478 1.27 26.39 0.59
C VAL A 478 -0.09 27.01 0.22
N HIS A 479 -0.24 28.34 0.38
CA HIS A 479 -1.48 29.04 0.02
C HIS A 479 -1.51 29.39 -1.46
N ASP A 480 -0.52 30.13 -1.95
CA ASP A 480 -0.58 30.71 -3.30
C ASP A 480 -0.20 29.71 -4.40
N GLY A 481 0.39 28.55 -4.02
CA GLY A 481 0.70 27.47 -4.94
C GLY A 481 1.89 27.76 -5.87
N ALA A 482 2.92 28.48 -5.38
CA ALA A 482 4.11 28.81 -6.16
C ALA A 482 4.84 27.58 -6.76
N LEU A 483 4.63 26.39 -6.18
CA LEU A 483 5.20 25.13 -6.67
C LEU A 483 4.14 24.18 -7.28
N LYS A 484 2.97 24.69 -7.70
CA LYS A 484 1.88 23.87 -8.25
C LYS A 484 2.31 23.04 -9.48
N ASP A 485 3.14 23.61 -10.32
CA ASP A 485 3.64 22.94 -11.52
C ASP A 485 4.69 21.85 -11.20
N ASN A 486 5.19 21.84 -9.96
CA ASN A 486 6.06 20.80 -9.41
C ASN A 486 5.29 19.77 -8.57
N GLY A 487 3.95 19.83 -8.55
CA GLY A 487 3.09 18.89 -7.83
C GLY A 487 2.65 19.33 -6.42
N MET A 488 3.17 20.44 -5.88
CA MET A 488 2.71 21.02 -4.62
C MET A 488 1.53 21.96 -4.86
N VAL A 489 0.30 21.43 -4.76
CA VAL A 489 -0.93 22.18 -5.04
C VAL A 489 -1.17 23.34 -4.06
N SER A 490 -1.99 24.33 -4.47
CA SER A 490 -2.48 25.36 -3.56
C SER A 490 -3.55 24.80 -2.62
N PHE A 491 -3.44 25.13 -1.33
CA PHE A 491 -4.44 24.79 -0.31
C PHE A 491 -5.34 25.98 0.07
N ALA A 492 -5.32 27.09 -0.65
CA ALA A 492 -6.14 28.28 -0.40
C ALA A 492 -7.65 28.00 -0.34
N SER A 493 -8.12 26.95 -1.03
CA SER A 493 -9.54 26.58 -1.05
C SER A 493 -10.03 25.82 0.20
N VAL A 494 -9.12 25.36 1.05
CA VAL A 494 -9.42 24.48 2.20
C VAL A 494 -8.72 24.87 3.50
N LEU A 495 -7.71 25.74 3.46
CA LEU A 495 -6.96 26.23 4.63
C LEU A 495 -6.92 27.76 4.64
N THR A 496 -7.11 28.34 5.81
CA THR A 496 -6.89 29.76 6.07
C THR A 496 -5.42 30.06 6.33
N MET A 497 -5.02 31.32 6.20
CA MET A 497 -3.65 31.78 6.48
C MET A 497 -3.17 31.41 7.91
N PRO A 498 -3.98 31.59 8.98
CA PRO A 498 -3.59 31.13 10.31
C PRO A 498 -3.38 29.60 10.41
N GLU A 499 -4.21 28.80 9.75
CA GLU A 499 -4.04 27.34 9.73
C GLU A 499 -2.76 26.93 9.00
N ILE A 500 -2.43 27.58 7.88
CA ILE A 500 -1.17 27.37 7.15
C ILE A 500 0.04 27.73 8.02
N ASP A 501 0.00 28.82 8.76
CA ASP A 501 1.08 29.19 9.69
C ASP A 501 1.16 28.22 10.89
N SER A 502 0.03 27.70 11.37
CA SER A 502 0.03 26.67 12.41
C SER A 502 0.71 25.37 11.96
N ILE A 503 0.54 24.95 10.69
CA ILE A 503 1.28 23.83 10.09
C ILE A 503 2.79 24.10 10.09
N ARG A 504 3.23 25.32 9.73
CA ARG A 504 4.64 25.71 9.78
C ARG A 504 5.21 25.54 11.19
N HIS A 505 4.51 26.02 12.20
CA HIS A 505 4.90 25.89 13.61
C HIS A 505 4.92 24.42 14.08
N TYR A 506 3.99 23.60 13.62
CA TYR A 506 4.05 22.15 13.86
C TYR A 506 5.32 21.53 13.27
N VAL A 507 5.68 21.82 12.01
CA VAL A 507 6.92 21.30 11.40
C VAL A 507 8.16 21.78 12.16
N ILE A 508 8.21 23.05 12.58
CA ILE A 508 9.29 23.59 13.44
C ILE A 508 9.38 22.81 14.75
N SER A 509 8.26 22.53 15.41
CA SER A 509 8.24 21.77 16.67
C SER A 509 8.81 20.36 16.49
N ARG A 510 8.41 19.67 15.41
CA ARG A 510 8.94 18.33 15.09
C ARG A 510 10.44 18.35 14.82
N ALA A 511 10.93 19.33 14.07
CA ALA A 511 12.35 19.49 13.81
C ALA A 511 13.16 19.73 15.11
N LYS A 512 12.64 20.54 16.03
CA LYS A 512 13.28 20.79 17.34
C LYS A 512 13.30 19.56 18.25
N GLU A 513 12.23 18.79 18.27
CA GLU A 513 12.16 17.53 19.00
C GLU A 513 13.22 16.53 18.49
N ASP A 514 13.37 16.40 17.18
CA ASP A 514 14.36 15.51 16.61
C ASP A 514 15.80 15.96 16.84
N VAL A 515 16.09 17.27 16.84
CA VAL A 515 17.38 17.83 17.28
C VAL A 515 17.67 17.44 18.72
N LYS A 516 16.67 17.56 19.62
CA LYS A 516 16.82 17.18 21.03
C LYS A 516 17.08 15.67 21.19
N LEU A 517 16.31 14.83 20.49
CA LEU A 517 16.50 13.37 20.52
C LEU A 517 17.87 12.94 20.01
N ALA A 518 18.41 13.65 19.02
CA ALA A 518 19.75 13.41 18.50
C ALA A 518 20.89 13.89 19.42
N GLY A 519 20.57 14.51 20.55
CA GLY A 519 21.56 15.07 21.48
C GLY A 519 22.26 16.33 20.95
N GLY A 520 21.55 17.12 20.14
CA GLY A 520 22.00 18.36 19.53
C GLY A 520 22.02 18.32 18.00
N LEU A 521 22.47 19.43 17.39
CA LEU A 521 22.57 19.57 15.93
C LEU A 521 23.58 18.56 15.37
N LYS A 522 23.09 17.50 14.75
CA LYS A 522 23.91 16.54 14.00
C LYS A 522 23.59 16.63 12.53
N PRO A 523 24.61 16.69 11.65
CA PRO A 523 24.39 16.64 10.23
C PRO A 523 23.74 15.31 9.84
N LYS A 524 22.65 15.36 9.10
CA LYS A 524 22.07 14.18 8.45
C LYS A 524 22.61 14.11 7.03
N LYS A 525 23.04 12.93 6.59
CA LYS A 525 23.39 12.74 5.18
C LYS A 525 22.13 12.87 4.33
N VAL A 526 22.01 13.99 3.66
CA VAL A 526 20.92 14.28 2.73
C VAL A 526 21.43 14.03 1.33
N ALA A 527 20.71 13.23 0.56
CA ALA A 527 21.00 13.09 -0.86
C ALA A 527 20.52 14.36 -1.58
N MET A 528 21.43 15.14 -2.17
CA MET A 528 21.02 16.17 -3.14
C MET A 528 20.42 15.54 -4.39
N LYS A 529 19.53 16.27 -5.02
CA LYS A 529 18.78 15.92 -6.25
C LYS A 529 19.66 15.58 -7.44
#